data_44ab336507bfaa934c7daad1b0d78a4e
#
_entry.id   44ab336507bfaa934c7daad1b0d78a4e
#
_cell.length_a   1.000
_cell.length_b   1.000
_cell.length_c   1.000
_cell.angle_alpha   90.00
_cell.angle_beta   90.00
_cell.angle_gamma   90.00
#
_symmetry.space_group_name_H-M   'P 1'
#
loop_
_entity.id
_entity.type
_entity.pdbx_description
1 polymer ?
#
loop_
_entity_poly.entity_id
_entity_poly.type
_entity_poly.pdbx_seq_one_letter_code
_entity_poly.pdbx_strand_id
1 'polypeptide(L)'
;KKKGKTKLNKNNEESLKKNQIDTHIEEAKKRVQVLKINEKAYNIWIQIASFSNKKSASILKKKFNSIKNINIKKFNLKGKTFFRVRVGPFKKIDETKEIYNLLINSGMEGTKIFVE
;
A
#
# COMPACT_ATOMS: atom_id res chain seq x y z
N LYS A 1 10.63 -44.90 -11.52
CA LYS A 1 10.80 -44.48 -10.91
C LYS A 1 10.56 -44.11 -10.32
N LYS A 2 10.33 -44.11 -10.71
CA LYS A 2 10.25 -43.47 -10.17
C LYS A 2 10.46 -43.03 -9.48
N LYS A 3 10.75 -42.87 -9.90
CA LYS A 3 11.02 -42.18 -9.28
C LYS A 3 11.26 -41.37 -9.08
N GLY A 4 11.42 -41.41 -9.39
CA GLY A 4 11.81 -40.41 -9.22
C GLY A 4 11.35 -39.52 -9.93
N LYS A 5 10.90 -39.55 -10.79
CA LYS A 5 10.42 -38.65 -11.16
C LYS A 5 9.65 -38.15 -10.58
N THR A 6 9.66 -38.44 -10.39
CA THR A 6 9.07 -37.74 -9.78
C THR A 6 9.56 -37.29 -8.69
N LYS A 7 10.47 -37.55 -8.44
CA LYS A 7 10.94 -36.97 -7.51
C LYS A 7 10.95 -35.75 -7.49
N LEU A 8 11.09 -35.58 -8.31
CA LEU A 8 11.02 -34.34 -8.49
C LEU A 8 9.77 -33.87 -8.23
N ASN A 9 8.78 -34.49 -8.49
CA ASN A 9 7.56 -33.92 -8.38
C ASN A 9 6.83 -34.12 -7.17
N LYS A 10 7.08 -35.07 -6.35
CA LYS A 10 6.38 -35.21 -5.25
C LYS A 10 6.66 -34.30 -4.25
N ASN A 11 7.77 -34.11 -3.91
CA ASN A 11 8.10 -33.01 -3.13
C ASN A 11 7.59 -31.80 -3.76
N ASN A 12 7.47 -31.85 -5.03
CA ASN A 12 7.03 -30.71 -5.74
C ASN A 12 5.61 -30.38 -5.52
N GLU A 13 4.79 -31.35 -5.23
CA GLU A 13 3.44 -31.05 -5.01
C GLU A 13 3.22 -30.33 -3.74
N GLU A 14 3.89 -30.72 -2.70
CA GLU A 14 3.81 -30.00 -1.51
C GLU A 14 4.41 -28.68 -1.71
N SER A 15 5.48 -28.63 -2.42
CA SER A 15 6.11 -27.36 -2.73
C SER A 15 5.20 -26.48 -3.52
N LEU A 16 4.37 -27.04 -4.36
CA LEU A 16 3.47 -26.24 -5.13
C LEU A 16 2.43 -25.57 -4.29
N LYS A 17 1.93 -26.21 -3.27
CA LYS A 17 1.01 -25.54 -2.40
C LYS A 17 1.65 -24.44 -1.64
N LYS A 18 2.84 -24.68 -1.13
CA LYS A 18 3.57 -23.62 -0.51
C LYS A 18 3.87 -22.55 -1.52
N ASN A 19 4.19 -22.97 -2.72
CA ASN A 19 4.53 -22.02 -3.75
C ASN A 19 3.40 -21.12 -4.14
N GLN A 20 2.17 -21.57 -4.01
CA GLN A 20 1.08 -20.70 -4.31
C GLN A 20 1.00 -19.56 -3.33
N ILE A 21 1.21 -19.84 -2.07
CA ILE A 21 1.26 -18.79 -1.09
C ILE A 21 2.50 -17.96 -1.30
N ASP A 22 3.61 -18.62 -1.55
CA ASP A 22 4.86 -17.91 -1.78
C ASP A 22 4.82 -17.10 -3.06
N THR A 23 4.07 -17.56 -4.04
CA THR A 23 3.96 -16.81 -5.28
C THR A 23 3.30 -15.47 -5.06
N HIS A 24 2.29 -15.42 -4.22
CA HIS A 24 1.69 -14.14 -3.91
C HIS A 24 2.71 -13.23 -3.24
N ILE A 25 3.51 -13.77 -2.35
CA ILE A 25 4.53 -12.99 -1.67
C ILE A 25 5.58 -12.56 -2.66
N GLU A 26 5.96 -13.47 -3.56
CA GLU A 26 6.96 -13.15 -4.56
C GLU A 26 6.49 -12.08 -5.52
N GLU A 27 5.25 -12.14 -5.91
CA GLU A 27 4.71 -11.12 -6.78
C GLU A 27 4.71 -9.77 -6.09
N ALA A 28 4.34 -9.76 -4.82
CA ALA A 28 4.37 -8.53 -4.06
C ALA A 28 5.79 -8.01 -3.95
N LYS A 29 6.75 -8.91 -3.73
CA LYS A 29 8.15 -8.50 -3.65
C LYS A 29 8.64 -7.96 -4.97
N LYS A 30 8.23 -8.57 -6.06
CA LYS A 30 8.62 -8.09 -7.38
C LYS A 30 8.07 -6.72 -7.62
N ARG A 31 6.83 -6.47 -7.22
CA ARG A 31 6.26 -5.15 -7.39
C ARG A 31 7.02 -4.12 -6.59
N VAL A 32 7.41 -4.49 -5.37
CA VAL A 32 8.19 -3.60 -4.54
C VAL A 32 9.51 -3.29 -5.20
N GLN A 33 10.15 -4.32 -5.77
CA GLN A 33 11.42 -4.10 -6.43
C GLN A 33 11.28 -3.21 -7.65
N VAL A 34 10.21 -3.41 -8.42
CA VAL A 34 9.97 -2.56 -9.57
C VAL A 34 9.78 -1.12 -9.13
N LEU A 35 9.04 -0.92 -8.05
CA LEU A 35 8.87 0.42 -7.51
C LEU A 35 10.18 1.03 -7.07
N LYS A 36 11.05 0.22 -6.46
CA LYS A 36 12.35 0.71 -6.04
C LYS A 36 13.21 1.12 -7.22
N ILE A 37 13.16 0.33 -8.28
CA ILE A 37 13.92 0.65 -9.47
C ILE A 37 13.43 1.97 -10.06
N ASN A 38 12.14 2.20 -9.99
CA ASN A 38 11.53 3.37 -10.58
C ASN A 38 11.18 4.45 -9.56
N GLU A 39 11.74 4.36 -8.37
CA GLU A 39 11.30 5.28 -7.32
C GLU A 39 11.64 6.72 -7.60
N LYS A 40 12.57 6.97 -8.49
CA LYS A 40 12.86 8.34 -8.89
C LYS A 40 11.73 8.92 -9.72
N ALA A 41 11.01 8.07 -10.43
CA ALA A 41 9.93 8.51 -11.31
C ALA A 41 8.57 8.47 -10.64
N TYR A 42 8.46 7.84 -9.48
CA TYR A 42 7.18 7.66 -8.83
C TYR A 42 7.20 8.17 -7.41
N ASN A 43 6.05 8.62 -6.97
CA ASN A 43 5.81 8.98 -5.59
C ASN A 43 4.77 8.02 -5.04
N ILE A 44 4.99 7.55 -3.82
CA ILE A 44 4.06 6.65 -3.16
C ILE A 44 3.27 7.47 -2.15
N TRP A 45 1.96 7.36 -2.22
CA TRP A 45 1.08 8.11 -1.34
C TRP A 45 0.18 7.19 -0.56
N ILE A 46 -0.19 7.62 0.63
CA ILE A 46 -1.20 6.94 1.42
C ILE A 46 -2.39 7.88 1.52
N GLN A 47 -3.55 7.42 1.11
CA GLN A 47 -4.77 8.19 1.26
C GLN A 47 -5.55 7.61 2.42
N ILE A 48 -5.75 8.41 3.46
CA ILE A 48 -6.43 7.95 4.66
C ILE A 48 -7.92 7.99 4.47
N ALA A 49 -8.42 9.10 3.94
CA ALA A 49 -9.85 9.28 3.78
C ALA A 49 -10.11 10.43 2.81
N SER A 50 -11.37 10.52 2.37
CA SER A 50 -11.82 11.60 1.50
C SER A 50 -13.11 12.14 2.07
N PHE A 51 -13.21 13.45 2.15
CA PHE A 51 -14.39 14.10 2.73
C PHE A 51 -14.96 15.12 1.78
N SER A 52 -16.27 15.37 1.93
CA SER A 52 -16.91 16.38 1.11
C SER A 52 -16.75 17.78 1.71
N ASN A 53 -16.29 17.90 2.95
CA ASN A 53 -16.02 19.21 3.52
C ASN A 53 -14.65 19.26 4.16
N LYS A 54 -14.10 20.47 4.15
CA LYS A 54 -12.75 20.68 4.62
C LYS A 54 -12.61 20.49 6.12
N LYS A 55 -13.64 20.79 6.86
CA LYS A 55 -13.58 20.70 8.31
C LYS A 55 -13.32 19.28 8.77
N SER A 56 -14.03 18.32 8.18
CA SER A 56 -13.83 16.92 8.54
C SER A 56 -12.41 16.46 8.22
N ALA A 57 -11.90 16.89 7.07
CA ALA A 57 -10.53 16.57 6.70
C ALA A 57 -9.53 17.15 7.69
N SER A 58 -9.78 18.39 8.14
CA SER A 58 -8.89 19.04 9.10
C SER A 58 -8.90 18.34 10.44
N ILE A 59 -10.05 17.85 10.87
CA ILE A 59 -10.16 17.14 12.13
C ILE A 59 -9.34 15.85 12.05
N LEU A 60 -9.46 15.14 10.94
CA LEU A 60 -8.70 13.90 10.78
C LEU A 60 -7.20 14.18 10.73
N LYS A 61 -6.81 15.23 10.01
CA LYS A 61 -5.40 15.59 9.94
C LYS A 61 -4.84 15.88 11.32
N LYS A 62 -5.60 16.58 12.16
CA LYS A 62 -5.16 16.88 13.51
C LYS A 62 -5.03 15.61 14.36
N LYS A 63 -5.93 14.67 14.15
CA LYS A 63 -5.89 13.42 14.90
C LYS A 63 -4.57 12.67 14.67
N PHE A 64 -4.03 12.78 13.47
CA PHE A 64 -2.79 12.09 13.12
C PHE A 64 -1.65 13.08 12.88
N ASN A 65 -1.62 14.17 13.65
CA ASN A 65 -0.61 15.19 13.42
C ASN A 65 0.81 14.74 13.75
N SER A 66 0.96 13.60 14.41
CA SER A 66 2.30 13.05 14.65
C SER A 66 2.89 12.41 13.40
N ILE A 67 2.07 12.16 12.40
CA ILE A 67 2.55 11.61 11.14
C ILE A 67 3.09 12.75 10.31
N LYS A 68 4.35 12.63 9.89
CA LYS A 68 4.97 13.65 9.06
C LYS A 68 4.36 13.62 7.65
N ASN A 69 4.32 14.78 7.05
CA ASN A 69 3.87 14.92 5.66
C ASN A 69 2.42 14.53 5.44
N ILE A 70 1.60 14.68 6.48
CA ILE A 70 0.17 14.51 6.31
C ILE A 70 -0.40 15.84 5.84
N ASN A 71 -1.24 15.80 4.81
CA ASN A 71 -1.80 17.03 4.26
C ASN A 71 -3.16 16.74 3.63
N ILE A 72 -3.84 17.81 3.27
CA ILE A 72 -5.15 17.73 2.66
C ILE A 72 -5.02 18.19 1.22
N LYS A 73 -5.50 17.38 0.29
CA LYS A 73 -5.51 17.76 -1.11
C LYS A 73 -6.95 17.92 -1.58
N LYS A 74 -7.24 19.10 -2.10
CA LYS A 74 -8.56 19.39 -2.65
C LYS A 74 -8.60 18.91 -4.09
N PHE A 75 -9.71 18.29 -4.48
CA PHE A 75 -9.88 17.93 -5.88
C PHE A 75 -11.35 17.94 -6.24
N ASN A 76 -11.61 18.11 -7.50
CA ASN A 76 -12.96 18.17 -8.03
C ASN A 76 -13.23 16.95 -8.86
N LEU A 77 -14.44 16.39 -8.69
CA LEU A 77 -14.85 15.25 -9.46
C LEU A 77 -16.32 15.42 -9.81
N LYS A 78 -16.60 15.53 -11.10
CA LYS A 78 -17.98 15.67 -11.59
C LYS A 78 -18.71 16.81 -10.90
N GLY A 79 -18.03 17.95 -10.78
CA GLY A 79 -18.65 19.12 -10.21
C GLY A 79 -18.70 19.16 -8.69
N LYS A 80 -18.21 18.15 -8.04
CA LYS A 80 -18.16 18.11 -6.58
C LYS A 80 -16.74 18.24 -6.10
N THR A 81 -16.58 18.91 -4.96
CA THR A 81 -15.26 19.11 -4.37
C THR A 81 -15.08 18.15 -3.22
N PHE A 82 -13.91 17.50 -3.21
CA PHE A 82 -13.55 16.57 -2.16
C PHE A 82 -12.22 16.99 -1.55
N PHE A 83 -12.03 16.60 -0.29
CA PHE A 83 -10.81 16.89 0.43
C PHE A 83 -10.21 15.56 0.88
N ARG A 84 -9.08 15.21 0.29
CA ARG A 84 -8.40 13.94 0.58
C ARG A 84 -7.32 14.18 1.61
N VAL A 85 -7.32 13.35 2.65
CA VAL A 85 -6.25 13.42 3.63
C VAL A 85 -5.22 12.38 3.22
N ARG A 86 -4.02 12.84 2.93
CA ARG A 86 -2.96 12.04 2.33
C ARG A 86 -1.67 12.19 3.10
N VAL A 87 -0.84 11.17 3.04
CA VAL A 87 0.49 11.20 3.62
C VAL A 87 1.48 10.91 2.52
N GLY A 88 2.55 11.66 2.49
CA GLY A 88 3.59 11.45 1.51
C GLY A 88 4.08 12.74 0.91
N PRO A 89 4.81 12.65 -0.19
CA PRO A 89 5.14 11.41 -0.92
C PRO A 89 6.26 10.62 -0.26
N PHE A 90 6.19 9.32 -0.43
CA PHE A 90 7.25 8.42 0.03
C PHE A 90 8.04 7.92 -1.17
N LYS A 91 9.32 7.72 -0.95
CA LYS A 91 10.16 7.13 -2.00
C LYS A 91 10.48 5.67 -1.71
N LYS A 92 10.24 5.24 -0.47
CA LYS A 92 10.54 3.87 -0.07
C LYS A 92 9.29 3.17 0.40
N ILE A 93 9.12 1.93 -0.05
CA ILE A 93 7.93 1.18 0.29
C ILE A 93 7.93 0.80 1.77
N ASP A 94 9.10 0.61 2.37
CA ASP A 94 9.15 0.22 3.77
C ASP A 94 8.58 1.30 4.68
N GLU A 95 8.92 2.55 4.40
CA GLU A 95 8.38 3.66 5.16
C GLU A 95 6.87 3.75 4.98
N THR A 96 6.44 3.51 3.75
CA THR A 96 5.02 3.56 3.43
C THR A 96 4.26 2.50 4.22
N LYS A 97 4.82 1.30 4.29
CA LYS A 97 4.15 0.20 4.98
C LYS A 97 4.01 0.45 6.46
N GLU A 98 5.01 1.05 7.07
CA GLU A 98 4.94 1.36 8.49
C GLU A 98 3.78 2.28 8.80
N ILE A 99 3.66 3.34 8.02
CA ILE A 99 2.59 4.31 8.24
C ILE A 99 1.23 3.68 7.91
N TYR A 100 1.19 2.90 6.84
CA TYR A 100 -0.04 2.24 6.44
C TYR A 100 -0.54 1.33 7.58
N ASN A 101 0.35 0.53 8.16
CA ASN A 101 -0.03 -0.37 9.23
C ASN A 101 -0.50 0.39 10.46
N LEU A 102 0.16 1.50 10.76
CA LEU A 102 -0.25 2.32 11.88
C LEU A 102 -1.66 2.83 11.69
N LEU A 103 -1.99 3.27 10.48
CA LEU A 103 -3.31 3.79 10.19
C LEU A 103 -4.38 2.70 10.25
N ILE A 104 -4.09 1.55 9.68
CA ILE A 104 -5.02 0.43 9.72
C ILE A 104 -5.27 0.02 11.18
N ASN A 105 -4.20 -0.07 11.97
CA ASN A 105 -4.33 -0.45 13.38
C ASN A 105 -5.04 0.61 14.20
N SER A 106 -5.09 1.83 13.70
CA SER A 106 -5.81 2.91 14.37
C SER A 106 -7.27 2.98 13.94
N GLY A 107 -7.73 2.01 13.17
CA GLY A 107 -9.12 1.97 12.78
C GLY A 107 -9.43 2.60 11.44
N MET A 108 -8.42 3.08 10.72
CA MET A 108 -8.64 3.73 9.42
C MET A 108 -8.62 2.67 8.31
N GLU A 109 -9.65 1.87 8.28
CA GLU A 109 -9.69 0.70 7.39
C GLU A 109 -9.78 1.05 5.92
N GLY A 110 -10.24 2.25 5.61
CA GLY A 110 -10.32 2.69 4.22
C GLY A 110 -9.02 3.22 3.65
N THR A 111 -7.94 3.11 4.40
CA THR A 111 -6.64 3.62 3.97
C THR A 111 -6.16 2.87 2.74
N LYS A 112 -5.63 3.61 1.77
CA LYS A 112 -5.16 3.04 0.52
C LYS A 112 -3.78 3.57 0.18
N ILE A 113 -3.01 2.74 -0.50
CA ILE A 113 -1.69 3.14 -1.01
C ILE A 113 -1.81 3.27 -2.52
N PHE A 114 -1.26 4.34 -3.07
CA PHE A 114 -1.25 4.52 -4.51
C PHE A 114 0.02 5.22 -4.96
N VAL A 115 0.32 5.12 -6.24
CA VAL A 115 1.55 5.64 -6.82
C VAL A 115 1.19 6.65 -7.89
N GLU A 116 1.90 7.78 -7.88
CA GLU A 116 1.71 8.83 -8.88
C GLU A 116 2.95 9.07 -9.69
#